data_efcea5a84886d8a082c8d93e17945ab3
#
_entry.id   efcea5a84886d8a082c8d93e17945ab3
#
_cell.length_a   1.000
_cell.length_b   1.000
_cell.length_c   1.000
_cell.angle_alpha   90.00
_cell.angle_beta   90.00
_cell.angle_gamma   90.00
#
_symmetry.space_group_name_H-M   'P 1'
#
loop_
_entity.id
_entity.type
_entity.pdbx_description
1 polymer ?
#
loop_
_entity_poly.entity_id
_entity_poly.type
_entity_poly.pdbx_seq_one_letter_code
_entity_poly.pdbx_strand_id
1 'polypeptide(L)'
;MAKLTAEEMIAEMHLIVSVTLQVRDKICGGTPKHPDTIQKWIDSIIQDKSKVRELAEQARRDMGVADLTDEQVAQMAKGSWNGFRSDADGLYIEARQVKAALKEAADPVGKRFGVWALGKHIAERMFVQGREIYLGASEPAGYIEGTIHIEDRWGGAVAALKRVDYVERPQLEFSVRLLDLPYVTSAATGKKSIAPVDMLRALLHYGQDLGLGADRSQGQGTYDVVSVTINA
;
A
#
# COMPACT_ATOMS: atom_id res chain seq x y z
N MET A 1 -39.68 8.53 21.10
CA MET A 1 -38.51 8.16 20.30
C MET A 1 -37.29 8.28 21.20
N ALA A 2 -36.54 7.21 21.42
CA ALA A 2 -35.28 7.25 22.14
C ALA A 2 -34.29 8.13 21.33
N LYS A 3 -33.54 8.99 22.01
CA LYS A 3 -32.46 9.75 21.38
C LYS A 3 -31.24 8.83 21.26
N LEU A 4 -30.73 8.66 20.06
CA LEU A 4 -29.46 7.98 19.82
C LEU A 4 -28.33 8.74 20.52
N THR A 5 -27.43 8.03 21.15
CA THR A 5 -26.17 8.59 21.64
C THR A 5 -25.25 8.94 20.47
N ALA A 6 -24.22 9.76 20.71
CA ALA A 6 -23.24 10.08 19.67
C ALA A 6 -22.49 8.83 19.17
N GLU A 7 -22.23 7.87 20.05
CA GLU A 7 -21.58 6.60 19.74
C GLU A 7 -22.45 5.71 18.85
N GLU A 8 -23.75 5.58 19.17
CA GLU A 8 -24.71 4.84 18.33
C GLU A 8 -24.84 5.49 16.95
N MET A 9 -24.93 6.83 16.88
CA MET A 9 -24.98 7.54 15.60
C MET A 9 -23.71 7.30 14.76
N ILE A 10 -22.52 7.30 15.37
CA ILE A 10 -21.26 7.04 14.68
C ILE A 10 -21.21 5.59 14.18
N ALA A 11 -21.67 4.62 15.00
CA ALA A 11 -21.72 3.21 14.61
C ALA A 11 -22.67 3.00 13.41
N GLU A 12 -23.85 3.62 13.42
CA GLU A 12 -24.81 3.53 12.31
C GLU A 12 -24.33 4.21 11.01
N MET A 13 -23.39 5.16 11.11
CA MET A 13 -22.84 5.84 9.94
C MET A 13 -21.75 5.05 9.21
N HIS A 14 -21.24 3.97 9.79
CA HIS A 14 -20.09 3.25 9.25
C HIS A 14 -20.34 1.77 9.13
N LEU A 15 -19.85 1.19 8.04
CA LEU A 15 -19.76 -0.24 7.83
C LEU A 15 -18.29 -0.67 7.97
N ILE A 16 -18.05 -1.75 8.70
CA ILE A 16 -16.73 -2.40 8.72
C ILE A 16 -16.79 -3.60 7.79
N VAL A 17 -15.88 -3.64 6.85
CA VAL A 17 -15.81 -4.67 5.81
C VAL A 17 -14.46 -5.38 5.90
N SER A 18 -14.48 -6.69 6.12
CA SER A 18 -13.29 -7.53 6.00
C SER A 18 -13.02 -7.88 4.55
N VAL A 19 -11.77 -7.76 4.15
CA VAL A 19 -11.29 -8.03 2.80
C VAL A 19 -10.16 -9.05 2.88
N THR A 20 -10.25 -10.07 2.03
CA THR A 20 -9.19 -11.05 1.81
C THR A 20 -8.80 -11.04 0.33
N LEU A 21 -7.51 -10.82 0.06
CA LEU A 21 -6.92 -10.86 -1.27
C LEU A 21 -5.87 -11.97 -1.33
N GLN A 22 -5.81 -12.71 -2.43
CA GLN A 22 -4.76 -13.68 -2.70
C GLN A 22 -3.85 -13.14 -3.79
N VAL A 23 -2.59 -12.88 -3.48
CA VAL A 23 -1.61 -12.52 -4.51
C VAL A 23 -1.37 -13.72 -5.42
N ARG A 24 -1.44 -13.51 -6.75
CA ARG A 24 -1.36 -14.58 -7.76
C ARG A 24 0.03 -15.21 -7.86
N ASP A 25 1.07 -14.37 -7.84
CA ASP A 25 2.46 -14.82 -7.95
C ASP A 25 3.32 -14.14 -6.87
N LYS A 26 3.79 -12.95 -7.11
CA LYS A 26 4.71 -12.24 -6.23
C LYS A 26 4.18 -10.85 -5.88
N ILE A 27 4.41 -10.43 -4.64
CA ILE A 27 4.32 -9.03 -4.25
C ILE A 27 5.73 -8.51 -3.96
N CYS A 28 6.05 -7.34 -4.49
CA CYS A 28 7.36 -6.72 -4.35
C CYS A 28 7.35 -5.60 -3.33
N GLY A 29 8.41 -5.51 -2.54
CA GLY A 29 8.59 -4.47 -1.53
C GLY A 29 8.98 -3.12 -2.13
N GLY A 30 8.35 -2.05 -1.67
CA GLY A 30 8.61 -0.69 -2.15
C GLY A 30 9.35 0.21 -1.16
N THR A 31 9.80 -0.32 -0.03
CA THR A 31 10.53 0.43 0.98
C THR A 31 12.02 0.42 0.67
N PRO A 32 12.68 1.61 0.52
CA PRO A 32 14.12 1.66 0.30
C PRO A 32 14.86 1.03 1.49
N LYS A 33 15.82 0.15 1.19
CA LYS A 33 16.69 -0.48 2.21
C LYS A 33 18.11 0.09 2.24
N HIS A 34 18.42 1.05 1.36
CA HIS A 34 19.74 1.67 1.34
C HIS A 34 19.97 2.55 2.57
N PRO A 35 21.01 2.32 3.39
CA PRO A 35 21.26 3.06 4.62
C PRO A 35 21.34 4.58 4.43
N ASP A 36 21.99 5.05 3.38
CA ASP A 36 22.12 6.48 3.08
C ASP A 36 20.77 7.12 2.72
N THR A 37 19.88 6.38 2.04
CA THR A 37 18.55 6.89 1.69
C THR A 37 17.71 7.02 2.96
N ILE A 38 17.82 6.05 3.87
CA ILE A 38 17.18 6.07 5.18
C ILE A 38 17.71 7.25 5.99
N GLN A 39 19.04 7.43 6.03
CA GLN A 39 19.65 8.52 6.77
C GLN A 39 19.26 9.89 6.23
N LYS A 40 19.30 10.09 4.91
CA LYS A 40 18.85 11.34 4.27
C LYS A 40 17.39 11.65 4.53
N TRP A 41 16.52 10.63 4.54
CA TRP A 41 15.11 10.79 4.87
C TRP A 41 14.93 11.21 6.33
N ILE A 42 15.65 10.58 7.25
CA ILE A 42 15.64 10.93 8.68
C ILE A 42 16.13 12.36 8.88
N ASP A 43 17.26 12.73 8.27
CA ASP A 43 17.84 14.07 8.36
C ASP A 43 16.88 15.15 7.81
N SER A 44 16.04 14.80 6.82
CA SER A 44 15.06 15.72 6.25
C SER A 44 13.84 15.98 7.15
N ILE A 45 13.51 15.03 8.02
CA ILE A 45 12.30 15.12 8.89
C ILE A 45 12.63 15.69 10.25
N ILE A 46 13.84 15.45 10.77
CA ILE A 46 14.17 15.74 12.14
C ILE A 46 15.07 16.99 12.24
N GLN A 47 14.48 18.06 12.78
CA GLN A 47 15.22 19.29 13.10
C GLN A 47 16.07 19.16 14.37
N ASP A 48 15.79 18.21 15.25
CA ASP A 48 16.50 17.98 16.51
C ASP A 48 17.52 16.85 16.36
N LYS A 49 18.78 17.23 16.19
CA LYS A 49 19.91 16.31 16.00
C LYS A 49 20.15 15.33 17.16
N SER A 50 19.63 15.59 18.34
CA SER A 50 19.81 14.70 19.51
C SER A 50 19.00 13.40 19.38
N LYS A 51 17.87 13.43 18.69
CA LYS A 51 16.99 12.29 18.45
C LYS A 51 17.26 11.56 17.13
N VAL A 52 18.05 12.16 16.23
CA VAL A 52 18.32 11.62 14.90
C VAL A 52 18.91 10.21 14.97
N ARG A 53 19.86 9.99 15.86
CA ARG A 53 20.58 8.71 15.97
C ARG A 53 19.66 7.58 16.44
N GLU A 54 18.86 7.84 17.47
CA GLU A 54 17.93 6.84 18.01
C GLU A 54 16.84 6.44 17.00
N LEU A 55 16.28 7.43 16.31
CA LEU A 55 15.28 7.22 15.26
C LEU A 55 15.88 6.57 14.02
N ALA A 56 17.15 6.88 13.69
CA ALA A 56 17.87 6.22 12.60
C ALA A 56 18.11 4.74 12.90
N GLU A 57 18.52 4.41 14.13
CA GLU A 57 18.72 3.03 14.57
C GLU A 57 17.38 2.27 14.61
N GLN A 58 16.30 2.92 15.04
CA GLN A 58 14.98 2.32 15.01
C GLN A 58 14.51 2.07 13.56
N ALA A 59 14.63 3.06 12.67
CA ALA A 59 14.25 2.91 11.27
C ALA A 59 15.07 1.82 10.57
N ARG A 60 16.35 1.68 10.88
CA ARG A 60 17.19 0.58 10.34
C ARG A 60 16.71 -0.79 10.81
N ARG A 61 16.32 -0.92 12.08
CA ARG A 61 15.71 -2.17 12.60
C ARG A 61 14.40 -2.48 11.92
N ASP A 62 13.49 -1.52 11.85
CA ASP A 62 12.16 -1.67 11.22
C ASP A 62 12.25 -2.03 9.72
N MET A 63 13.36 -1.65 9.08
CA MET A 63 13.62 -1.96 7.68
C MET A 63 14.48 -3.22 7.47
N GLY A 64 14.87 -3.92 8.54
CA GLY A 64 15.66 -5.16 8.48
C GLY A 64 17.07 -4.96 7.91
N VAL A 65 17.68 -3.78 8.10
CA VAL A 65 19.03 -3.45 7.61
C VAL A 65 20.04 -3.21 8.73
N ALA A 66 19.67 -3.52 9.98
CA ALA A 66 20.50 -3.28 11.15
C ALA A 66 21.81 -4.10 11.16
N ASP A 67 21.77 -5.32 10.59
CA ASP A 67 22.85 -6.31 10.69
C ASP A 67 23.67 -6.45 9.38
N LEU A 68 23.60 -5.46 8.48
CA LEU A 68 24.37 -5.50 7.24
C LEU A 68 25.86 -5.29 7.49
N THR A 69 26.68 -6.10 6.83
CA THR A 69 28.14 -5.92 6.82
C THR A 69 28.56 -4.72 5.96
N ASP A 70 29.75 -4.15 6.22
CA ASP A 70 30.28 -3.04 5.43
C ASP A 70 30.40 -3.37 3.93
N GLU A 71 30.64 -4.63 3.58
CA GLU A 71 30.68 -5.11 2.20
C GLU A 71 29.30 -5.09 1.55
N GLN A 72 28.27 -5.51 2.29
CA GLN A 72 26.87 -5.44 1.83
C GLN A 72 26.43 -3.99 1.64
N VAL A 73 26.80 -3.10 2.57
CA VAL A 73 26.55 -1.66 2.46
C VAL A 73 27.25 -1.06 1.23
N ALA A 74 28.50 -1.44 0.96
CA ALA A 74 29.24 -0.98 -0.22
C ALA A 74 28.66 -1.51 -1.54
N GLN A 75 28.12 -2.72 -1.54
CA GLN A 75 27.41 -3.30 -2.69
C GLN A 75 26.08 -2.59 -2.93
N MET A 76 25.36 -2.25 -1.84
CA MET A 76 24.12 -1.49 -1.91
C MET A 76 24.33 -0.04 -2.39
N ALA A 77 25.48 0.56 -2.10
CA ALA A 77 25.81 1.92 -2.54
C ALA A 77 25.93 2.04 -4.07
N LYS A 78 26.12 0.95 -4.78
CA LYS A 78 26.19 0.90 -6.25
C LYS A 78 24.85 0.65 -6.95
N GLY A 79 23.78 0.45 -6.19
CA GLY A 79 22.48 0.10 -6.73
C GLY A 79 21.32 0.60 -5.88
N SER A 80 20.11 0.28 -6.29
CA SER A 80 18.88 0.54 -5.54
C SER A 80 18.36 -0.79 -4.97
N TRP A 81 18.18 -0.86 -3.66
CA TRP A 81 17.55 -2.01 -3.03
C TRP A 81 16.27 -1.58 -2.32
N ASN A 82 15.16 -2.20 -2.70
CA ASN A 82 13.85 -2.02 -2.11
C ASN A 82 13.37 -3.33 -1.50
N GLY A 83 12.66 -3.25 -0.40
CA GLY A 83 12.10 -4.41 0.28
C GLY A 83 10.86 -4.05 1.08
N PHE A 84 10.56 -4.83 2.09
CA PHE A 84 9.42 -4.65 2.97
C PHE A 84 9.83 -4.01 4.30
N ARG A 85 8.86 -3.46 5.00
CA ARG A 85 8.98 -3.22 6.44
C ARG A 85 8.72 -4.51 7.18
N SER A 86 9.27 -4.62 8.37
CA SER A 86 9.08 -5.76 9.28
C SER A 86 8.99 -5.31 10.72
N ASP A 87 8.31 -6.10 11.52
CA ASP A 87 8.26 -6.02 12.98
C ASP A 87 8.27 -7.42 13.59
N ALA A 88 7.84 -7.57 14.85
CA ALA A 88 7.79 -8.85 15.54
C ALA A 88 6.82 -9.86 14.91
N ASP A 89 5.79 -9.39 14.19
CA ASP A 89 4.76 -10.21 13.55
C ASP A 89 5.11 -10.56 12.09
N GLY A 90 6.20 -10.00 11.54
CA GLY A 90 6.72 -10.33 10.23
C GLY A 90 6.74 -9.19 9.22
N LEU A 91 6.83 -9.55 7.93
CA LEU A 91 6.84 -8.59 6.83
C LEU A 91 5.43 -8.04 6.57
N TYR A 92 5.34 -6.75 6.28
CA TYR A 92 4.08 -6.09 5.99
C TYR A 92 4.17 -5.04 4.89
N ILE A 93 3.02 -4.74 4.29
CA ILE A 93 2.79 -3.55 3.49
C ILE A 93 1.96 -2.55 4.30
N GLU A 94 2.13 -1.27 4.04
CA GLU A 94 1.36 -0.25 4.76
C GLU A 94 -0.06 -0.11 4.18
N ALA A 95 -1.06 0.02 5.06
CA ALA A 95 -2.47 0.22 4.69
C ALA A 95 -2.67 1.39 3.71
N ARG A 96 -1.79 2.42 3.77
CA ARG A 96 -1.80 3.54 2.82
C ARG A 96 -1.55 3.11 1.37
N GLN A 97 -0.83 1.99 1.14
CA GLN A 97 -0.59 1.47 -0.22
C GLN A 97 -1.87 0.90 -0.81
N VAL A 98 -2.65 0.16 -0.02
CA VAL A 98 -3.99 -0.30 -0.43
C VAL A 98 -4.91 0.88 -0.68
N LYS A 99 -4.91 1.88 0.21
CA LYS A 99 -5.69 3.11 -0.01
C LYS A 99 -5.30 3.85 -1.30
N ALA A 100 -4.01 3.90 -1.62
CA ALA A 100 -3.51 4.51 -2.86
C ALA A 100 -3.99 3.72 -4.09
N ALA A 101 -3.93 2.38 -4.06
CA ALA A 101 -4.41 1.52 -5.14
C ALA A 101 -5.93 1.68 -5.37
N LEU A 102 -6.74 1.76 -4.31
CA LEU A 102 -8.17 2.05 -4.43
C LEU A 102 -8.44 3.42 -5.08
N LYS A 103 -7.63 4.43 -4.74
CA LYS A 103 -7.73 5.77 -5.38
C LYS A 103 -7.30 5.76 -6.84
N GLU A 104 -6.30 4.96 -7.20
CA GLU A 104 -5.85 4.79 -8.58
C GLU A 104 -6.93 4.13 -9.45
N ALA A 105 -7.62 3.11 -8.91
CA ALA A 105 -8.76 2.47 -9.57
C ALA A 105 -10.00 3.39 -9.71
N ALA A 106 -10.05 4.50 -8.99
CA ALA A 106 -11.23 5.35 -8.89
C ALA A 106 -11.62 6.01 -10.20
N ASP A 107 -10.67 6.51 -10.99
CA ASP A 107 -10.99 7.24 -12.22
C ASP A 107 -11.64 6.33 -13.27
N PRO A 108 -11.07 5.18 -13.64
CA PRO A 108 -11.70 4.28 -14.61
C PRO A 108 -13.02 3.68 -14.08
N VAL A 109 -13.09 3.29 -12.81
CA VAL A 109 -14.33 2.77 -12.20
C VAL A 109 -15.40 3.86 -12.16
N GLY A 110 -15.05 5.08 -11.74
CA GLY A 110 -15.98 6.21 -11.73
C GLY A 110 -16.53 6.55 -13.11
N LYS A 111 -15.69 6.58 -14.14
CA LYS A 111 -16.11 6.75 -15.54
C LYS A 111 -17.06 5.64 -16.00
N ARG A 112 -16.74 4.40 -15.68
CA ARG A 112 -17.54 3.23 -16.06
C ARG A 112 -18.94 3.26 -15.46
N PHE A 113 -19.07 3.63 -14.20
CA PHE A 113 -20.35 3.67 -13.49
C PHE A 113 -21.02 5.05 -13.49
N GLY A 114 -20.39 6.06 -14.04
CA GLY A 114 -20.92 7.42 -14.08
C GLY A 114 -20.93 8.11 -12.71
N VAL A 115 -20.00 7.77 -11.82
CA VAL A 115 -19.82 8.41 -10.52
C VAL A 115 -18.77 9.49 -10.64
N TRP A 116 -19.19 10.75 -10.51
CA TRP A 116 -18.29 11.90 -10.59
C TRP A 116 -17.34 11.98 -9.37
N ALA A 117 -16.09 12.36 -9.61
CA ALA A 117 -15.08 12.60 -8.57
C ALA A 117 -14.90 11.41 -7.59
N LEU A 118 -15.01 10.16 -8.07
CA LEU A 118 -14.95 8.97 -7.22
C LEU A 118 -13.67 8.93 -6.36
N GLY A 119 -12.52 9.37 -6.87
CA GLY A 119 -11.27 9.45 -6.10
C GLY A 119 -11.36 10.32 -4.85
N LYS A 120 -12.10 11.45 -4.90
CA LYS A 120 -12.40 12.29 -3.75
C LYS A 120 -13.30 11.54 -2.76
N HIS A 121 -14.36 10.90 -3.25
CA HIS A 121 -15.25 10.10 -2.40
C HIS A 121 -14.51 8.97 -1.68
N ILE A 122 -13.59 8.26 -2.37
CA ILE A 122 -12.76 7.23 -1.73
C ILE A 122 -11.88 7.84 -0.63
N ALA A 123 -11.26 9.01 -0.88
CA ALA A 123 -10.44 9.68 0.12
C ALA A 123 -11.21 9.97 1.40
N GLU A 124 -12.47 10.40 1.27
CA GLU A 124 -13.32 10.88 2.37
C GLU A 124 -14.17 9.78 3.02
N ARG A 125 -14.43 8.65 2.33
CA ARG A 125 -15.45 7.68 2.75
C ARG A 125 -14.94 6.25 2.94
N MET A 126 -13.72 5.92 2.51
CA MET A 126 -13.13 4.60 2.66
C MET A 126 -11.83 4.70 3.45
N PHE A 127 -11.72 3.97 4.56
CA PHE A 127 -10.56 4.02 5.44
C PHE A 127 -10.06 2.59 5.68
N VAL A 128 -8.91 2.26 5.08
CA VAL A 128 -8.22 1.00 5.39
C VAL A 128 -7.75 1.07 6.83
N GLN A 129 -8.16 0.09 7.64
CA GLN A 129 -7.89 0.06 9.06
C GLN A 129 -6.55 -0.60 9.36
N GLY A 130 -5.98 -0.23 10.49
CA GLY A 130 -4.63 -0.63 10.85
C GLY A 130 -3.57 0.20 10.10
N ARG A 131 -2.33 -0.08 10.39
CA ARG A 131 -1.17 0.49 9.71
C ARG A 131 -0.47 -0.56 8.87
N GLU A 132 -0.38 -1.76 9.40
CA GLU A 132 0.31 -2.92 8.87
C GLU A 132 -0.69 -3.91 8.25
N ILE A 133 -0.37 -4.41 7.06
CA ILE A 133 -1.06 -5.55 6.43
C ILE A 133 0.02 -6.60 6.22
N TYR A 134 -0.03 -7.66 7.04
CA TYR A 134 1.00 -8.68 7.07
C TYR A 134 0.94 -9.60 5.87
N LEU A 135 2.12 -10.08 5.47
CA LEU A 135 2.31 -10.96 4.31
C LEU A 135 2.39 -12.43 4.71
N GLY A 136 2.29 -12.73 6.01
CA GLY A 136 2.43 -14.10 6.52
C GLY A 136 3.83 -14.67 6.38
N ALA A 137 4.85 -13.84 6.23
CA ALA A 137 6.25 -14.21 6.10
C ALA A 137 7.12 -13.35 7.02
N SER A 138 8.13 -13.93 7.64
CA SER A 138 9.11 -13.21 8.47
C SER A 138 10.27 -12.65 7.64
N GLU A 139 10.55 -13.28 6.48
CA GLU A 139 11.64 -12.91 5.58
C GLU A 139 11.15 -12.92 4.12
N PRO A 140 11.78 -12.17 3.21
CA PRO A 140 11.50 -12.26 1.79
C PRO A 140 11.79 -13.67 1.26
N ALA A 141 10.97 -14.14 0.32
CA ALA A 141 11.21 -15.41 -0.39
C ALA A 141 12.42 -15.33 -1.33
N GLY A 142 12.77 -14.13 -1.78
CA GLY A 142 13.90 -13.87 -2.64
C GLY A 142 13.88 -12.42 -3.14
N TYR A 143 14.66 -12.14 -4.17
CA TYR A 143 14.72 -10.83 -4.81
C TYR A 143 14.73 -10.94 -6.33
N ILE A 144 14.28 -9.87 -6.97
CA ILE A 144 14.38 -9.66 -8.42
C ILE A 144 15.46 -8.63 -8.66
N GLU A 145 16.41 -8.93 -9.56
CA GLU A 145 17.40 -7.98 -10.02
C GLU A 145 17.07 -7.51 -11.44
N GLY A 146 17.22 -6.22 -11.65
CA GLY A 146 17.03 -5.61 -12.96
C GLY A 146 17.93 -4.41 -13.16
N THR A 147 18.27 -4.12 -14.41
CA THR A 147 19.02 -2.91 -14.74
C THR A 147 18.04 -1.76 -14.88
N ILE A 148 18.33 -0.64 -14.21
CA ILE A 148 17.64 0.62 -14.37
C ILE A 148 18.60 1.66 -14.94
N HIS A 149 18.06 2.64 -15.70
CA HIS A 149 18.82 3.80 -16.13
C HIS A 149 18.53 4.95 -15.15
N ILE A 150 19.59 5.48 -14.56
CA ILE A 150 19.52 6.63 -13.66
C ILE A 150 20.16 7.81 -14.41
N GLU A 151 19.52 8.96 -14.41
CA GLU A 151 20.17 10.20 -14.87
C GLU A 151 21.29 10.56 -13.89
N ASP A 152 22.48 10.72 -14.41
CA ASP A 152 23.60 11.24 -13.64
C ASP A 152 23.44 12.76 -13.40
N ARG A 153 24.32 13.32 -12.58
CA ARG A 153 24.34 14.75 -12.24
C ARG A 153 24.51 15.67 -13.46
N TRP A 154 24.92 15.12 -14.60
CA TRP A 154 25.25 15.82 -15.84
C TRP A 154 24.25 15.53 -16.97
N GLY A 155 23.16 14.83 -16.69
CA GLY A 155 22.12 14.45 -17.64
C GLY A 155 22.48 13.23 -18.51
N GLY A 156 23.53 12.48 -18.13
CA GLY A 156 23.90 11.21 -18.76
C GLY A 156 23.08 10.05 -18.16
N ALA A 157 22.73 9.06 -18.99
CA ALA A 157 22.09 7.84 -18.52
C ALA A 157 23.17 6.86 -18.02
N VAL A 158 23.15 6.54 -16.73
CA VAL A 158 24.03 5.52 -16.12
C VAL A 158 23.20 4.30 -15.78
N ALA A 159 23.67 3.12 -16.21
CA ALA A 159 23.06 1.86 -15.82
C ALA A 159 23.35 1.57 -14.34
N ALA A 160 22.30 1.33 -13.56
CA ALA A 160 22.40 0.91 -12.17
C ALA A 160 21.63 -0.39 -11.94
N LEU A 161 22.07 -1.16 -10.97
CA LEU A 161 21.38 -2.38 -10.56
C LEU A 161 20.25 -2.03 -9.58
N LYS A 162 19.05 -2.50 -9.88
CA LYS A 162 17.89 -2.45 -8.97
C LYS A 162 17.64 -3.85 -8.42
N ARG A 163 17.60 -3.95 -7.11
CA ARG A 163 17.18 -5.16 -6.40
C ARG A 163 15.86 -4.89 -5.68
N VAL A 164 14.90 -5.80 -5.81
CA VAL A 164 13.60 -5.70 -5.15
C VAL A 164 13.25 -7.02 -4.51
N ASP A 165 13.09 -7.02 -3.19
CA ASP A 165 12.67 -8.20 -2.45
C ASP A 165 11.20 -8.53 -2.73
N TYR A 166 10.85 -9.82 -2.75
CA TYR A 166 9.48 -10.28 -2.95
C TYR A 166 9.06 -11.34 -1.95
N VAL A 167 7.74 -11.46 -1.77
CA VAL A 167 7.07 -12.57 -1.08
C VAL A 167 6.17 -13.27 -2.10
N GLU A 168 6.19 -14.62 -2.09
CA GLU A 168 5.40 -15.44 -3.01
C GLU A 168 4.00 -15.70 -2.46
N ARG A 169 2.99 -15.43 -3.26
CA ARG A 169 1.58 -15.74 -3.05
C ARG A 169 1.03 -15.46 -1.64
N PRO A 170 1.36 -14.33 -1.02
CA PRO A 170 0.79 -14.04 0.28
C PRO A 170 -0.72 -13.83 0.17
N GLN A 171 -1.42 -14.23 1.23
CA GLN A 171 -2.79 -13.81 1.47
C GLN A 171 -2.77 -12.53 2.29
N LEU A 172 -3.51 -11.52 1.87
CA LEU A 172 -3.60 -10.23 2.52
C LEU A 172 -4.98 -10.10 3.18
N GLU A 173 -5.00 -9.88 4.48
CA GLU A 173 -6.23 -9.71 5.24
C GLU A 173 -6.22 -8.32 5.89
N PHE A 174 -7.28 -7.57 5.68
CA PHE A 174 -7.44 -6.23 6.26
C PHE A 174 -8.90 -5.83 6.32
N SER A 175 -9.19 -4.81 7.13
CA SER A 175 -10.53 -4.23 7.23
C SER A 175 -10.58 -2.85 6.59
N VAL A 176 -11.74 -2.54 6.01
CA VAL A 176 -12.03 -1.21 5.47
C VAL A 176 -13.26 -0.68 6.18
N ARG A 177 -13.13 0.47 6.82
CA ARG A 177 -14.26 1.23 7.34
C ARG A 177 -14.83 2.10 6.23
N LEU A 178 -16.08 1.89 5.91
CA LEU A 178 -16.83 2.62 4.89
C LEU A 178 -17.83 3.56 5.56
N LEU A 179 -17.93 4.79 5.09
CA LEU A 179 -19.06 5.63 5.43
C LEU A 179 -20.29 5.07 4.69
N ASP A 180 -21.37 4.77 5.42
CA ASP A 180 -22.60 4.19 4.84
C ASP A 180 -23.42 5.26 4.10
N LEU A 181 -22.86 5.76 3.04
CA LEU A 181 -23.47 6.70 2.12
C LEU A 181 -23.36 6.17 0.69
N PRO A 182 -24.47 5.96 0.00
CA PRO A 182 -24.46 5.43 -1.36
C PRO A 182 -23.77 6.39 -2.33
N TYR A 183 -23.18 5.80 -3.38
CA TYR A 183 -22.64 6.55 -4.50
C TYR A 183 -23.74 6.73 -5.55
N VAL A 184 -23.93 7.94 -6.02
CA VAL A 184 -24.97 8.27 -6.99
C VAL A 184 -24.36 8.49 -8.37
N THR A 185 -24.89 7.79 -9.37
CA THR A 185 -24.46 7.95 -10.75
C THR A 185 -24.98 9.26 -11.36
N SER A 186 -24.34 9.75 -12.42
CA SER A 186 -24.77 10.95 -13.13
C SER A 186 -26.13 10.76 -13.78
N ALA A 187 -26.84 11.86 -14.03
CA ALA A 187 -28.12 11.85 -14.74
C ALA A 187 -28.00 11.29 -16.17
N ALA A 188 -26.84 11.49 -16.82
CA ALA A 188 -26.57 10.99 -18.17
C ALA A 188 -26.51 9.47 -18.26
N THR A 189 -26.11 8.79 -17.17
CA THR A 189 -26.09 7.31 -17.08
C THR A 189 -27.34 6.72 -16.42
N GLY A 190 -28.35 7.58 -16.17
CA GLY A 190 -29.53 7.24 -15.37
C GLY A 190 -29.20 7.23 -13.87
N LYS A 191 -29.88 8.03 -13.08
CA LYS A 191 -29.67 8.10 -11.63
C LYS A 191 -29.86 6.72 -10.99
N LYS A 192 -28.79 6.12 -10.52
CA LYS A 192 -28.77 4.87 -9.74
C LYS A 192 -27.97 5.08 -8.48
N SER A 193 -28.31 4.33 -7.45
CA SER A 193 -27.59 4.28 -6.19
C SER A 193 -26.72 3.01 -6.17
N ILE A 194 -25.46 3.15 -5.77
CA ILE A 194 -24.50 2.04 -5.62
C ILE A 194 -24.13 1.99 -4.13
N ALA A 195 -24.31 0.82 -3.52
CA ALA A 195 -23.94 0.63 -2.12
C ALA A 195 -22.41 0.78 -1.92
N PRO A 196 -21.96 1.27 -0.76
CA PRO A 196 -20.53 1.45 -0.48
C PRO A 196 -19.71 0.17 -0.64
N VAL A 197 -20.25 -0.97 -0.20
CA VAL A 197 -19.59 -2.27 -0.31
C VAL A 197 -19.45 -2.72 -1.76
N ASP A 198 -20.46 -2.47 -2.60
CA ASP A 198 -20.41 -2.82 -4.02
C ASP A 198 -19.42 -1.93 -4.78
N MET A 199 -19.31 -0.67 -4.37
CA MET A 199 -18.27 0.21 -4.90
C MET A 199 -16.87 -0.27 -4.48
N LEU A 200 -16.67 -0.69 -3.23
CA LEU A 200 -15.40 -1.28 -2.78
C LEU A 200 -15.07 -2.54 -3.59
N ARG A 201 -16.05 -3.44 -3.79
CA ARG A 201 -15.86 -4.63 -4.63
C ARG A 201 -15.44 -4.27 -6.05
N ALA A 202 -16.11 -3.32 -6.67
CA ALA A 202 -15.78 -2.88 -8.04
C ALA A 202 -14.34 -2.32 -8.13
N LEU A 203 -13.90 -1.54 -7.14
CA LEU A 203 -12.54 -1.01 -7.07
C LEU A 203 -11.50 -2.11 -6.89
N LEU A 204 -11.75 -3.06 -5.98
CA LEU A 204 -10.84 -4.19 -5.74
C LEU A 204 -10.74 -5.08 -6.98
N HIS A 205 -11.86 -5.42 -7.63
CA HIS A 205 -11.85 -6.21 -8.86
C HIS A 205 -11.15 -5.50 -10.02
N TYR A 206 -11.33 -4.19 -10.17
CA TYR A 206 -10.55 -3.43 -11.16
C TYR A 206 -9.07 -3.40 -10.83
N GLY A 207 -8.75 -3.30 -9.53
CA GLY A 207 -7.38 -3.26 -9.02
C GLY A 207 -6.60 -4.58 -9.14
N GLN A 208 -7.27 -5.72 -9.41
CA GLN A 208 -6.64 -7.04 -9.46
C GLN A 208 -5.42 -7.09 -10.40
N ASP A 209 -5.55 -6.48 -11.57
CA ASP A 209 -4.50 -6.47 -12.59
C ASP A 209 -3.56 -5.25 -12.49
N LEU A 210 -3.95 -4.21 -11.73
CA LEU A 210 -3.07 -3.09 -11.40
C LEU A 210 -2.02 -3.50 -10.34
N GLY A 211 -2.38 -4.43 -9.46
CA GLY A 211 -1.52 -4.96 -8.42
C GLY A 211 -1.27 -4.03 -7.22
N LEU A 212 -0.57 -4.59 -6.22
CA LEU A 212 -0.14 -3.93 -4.99
C LEU A 212 1.39 -4.01 -4.84
N GLY A 213 1.97 -3.15 -4.01
CA GLY A 213 3.42 -3.14 -3.79
C GLY A 213 4.22 -2.39 -4.86
N ALA A 214 5.47 -2.80 -5.06
CA ALA A 214 6.36 -2.24 -6.08
C ALA A 214 6.32 -3.05 -7.40
N ASP A 215 6.95 -2.51 -8.44
CA ASP A 215 7.11 -3.13 -9.77
C ASP A 215 5.79 -3.60 -10.42
N ARG A 216 4.69 -2.92 -10.12
CA ARG A 216 3.36 -3.21 -10.67
C ARG A 216 3.32 -3.11 -12.21
N SER A 217 4.08 -2.18 -12.79
CA SER A 217 4.23 -2.05 -14.24
C SER A 217 4.89 -3.28 -14.89
N GLN A 218 5.56 -4.12 -14.10
CA GLN A 218 6.13 -5.40 -14.51
C GLN A 218 5.19 -6.58 -14.22
N GLY A 219 3.92 -6.31 -13.88
CA GLY A 219 2.92 -7.32 -13.55
C GLY A 219 3.01 -7.88 -12.14
N GLN A 220 3.84 -7.30 -11.27
CA GLN A 220 3.96 -7.77 -9.88
C GLN A 220 2.81 -7.28 -9.02
N GLY A 221 2.48 -8.04 -7.98
CA GLY A 221 1.45 -7.70 -7.01
C GLY A 221 0.02 -7.87 -7.49
N THR A 222 -0.21 -8.50 -8.64
CA THR A 222 -1.56 -8.86 -9.12
C THR A 222 -2.19 -9.85 -8.15
N TYR A 223 -3.51 -9.73 -7.96
CA TYR A 223 -4.21 -10.51 -6.95
C TYR A 223 -5.61 -10.94 -7.40
N ASP A 224 -6.18 -11.88 -6.67
CA ASP A 224 -7.59 -12.25 -6.74
C ASP A 224 -8.33 -11.80 -5.49
N VAL A 225 -9.55 -11.31 -5.65
CA VAL A 225 -10.43 -10.96 -4.54
C VAL A 225 -11.08 -12.24 -4.03
N VAL A 226 -10.66 -12.72 -2.85
CA VAL A 226 -11.18 -13.96 -2.24
C VAL A 226 -12.49 -13.69 -1.53
N SER A 227 -12.53 -12.66 -0.68
CA SER A 227 -13.74 -12.30 0.04
C SER A 227 -13.84 -10.81 0.32
N VAL A 228 -15.10 -10.32 0.37
CA VAL A 228 -15.46 -8.98 0.84
C VAL A 228 -16.74 -9.11 1.63
N THR A 229 -16.66 -9.13 2.96
CA THR A 229 -17.75 -9.40 3.88
C THR A 229 -17.98 -8.25 4.85
N ILE A 230 -19.25 -7.92 5.09
CA ILE A 230 -19.59 -6.93 6.12
C ILE A 230 -19.48 -7.63 7.48
N ASN A 231 -18.77 -7.02 8.40
CA ASN A 231 -18.73 -7.47 9.78
C ASN A 231 -20.04 -7.05 10.46
N ALA A 232 -20.71 -8.02 11.06
CA ALA A 232 -21.96 -7.81 11.79
C ALA A 232 -21.69 -7.11 13.12
#